data_15c483fa66d24c9a93ae17aad6ac2e13
#
_entry.id   15c483fa66d24c9a93ae17aad6ac2e13
#
_cell.length_a   1.000
_cell.length_b   1.000
_cell.length_c   1.000
_cell.angle_alpha   90.00
_cell.angle_beta   90.00
_cell.angle_gamma   90.00
#
_symmetry.space_group_name_H-M   'P 1'
#
loop_
_entity.id
_entity.type
_entity.pdbx_description
1 polymer ?
#
loop_
_entity_poly.entity_id
_entity_poly.type
_entity_poly.pdbx_seq_one_letter_code
_entity_poly.pdbx_strand_id
1 'polypeptide(L)'
;QFMRHLGRRAGFVSAALMAVLSCGLGYWGLTLSSFSLYCAGTGTLGISLAFSQQFRFAATETVTPKQAGSAVSLLLLGSVGGAIVGPELVARSEQIRPEGGFVGALVGAAVLFVLAAFLLSQLSLRDKGHTADASPQTVNVSLSTIPPLVWLAIAAGVVGQGVMTFVMTATPVSMHVMAGHSLGDTAGVVRAHVLAMYLPSLVSG
;
A
#
# COMPACT_ATOMS: atom_id res chain seq x y z
N GLN A 1 10.25 1.59 16.16
CA GLN A 1 10.67 2.56 17.19
C GLN A 1 9.92 3.90 17.05
N PHE A 2 9.77 4.47 15.85
CA PHE A 2 9.10 5.76 15.60
C PHE A 2 7.66 5.81 16.14
N MET A 3 6.84 4.78 15.89
CA MET A 3 5.46 4.70 16.40
C MET A 3 5.35 4.56 17.93
N ARG A 4 6.41 4.16 18.62
CA ARG A 4 6.42 4.05 20.09
C ARG A 4 6.52 5.41 20.77
N HIS A 5 7.15 6.40 20.12
CA HIS A 5 7.33 7.75 20.68
C HIS A 5 6.20 8.71 20.31
N LEU A 6 5.63 8.60 19.12
CA LEU A 6 4.58 9.51 18.63
C LEU A 6 3.15 8.96 18.77
N GLY A 7 2.98 7.70 19.17
CA GLY A 7 1.68 7.03 19.17
C GLY A 7 1.28 6.51 17.78
N ARG A 8 0.45 5.48 17.74
CA ARG A 8 0.03 4.80 16.50
C ARG A 8 -0.74 5.72 15.55
N ARG A 9 -1.63 6.56 16.09
CA ARG A 9 -2.41 7.53 15.30
C ARG A 9 -1.49 8.50 14.54
N ALA A 10 -0.54 9.10 15.24
CA ALA A 10 0.41 10.02 14.61
C ALA A 10 1.26 9.32 13.54
N GLY A 11 1.67 8.07 13.79
CA GLY A 11 2.41 7.25 12.82
C GLY A 11 1.61 7.00 11.52
N PHE A 12 0.32 6.69 11.62
CA PHE A 12 -0.51 6.45 10.43
C PHE A 12 -0.85 7.74 9.69
N VAL A 13 -1.14 8.82 10.40
CA VAL A 13 -1.37 10.14 9.78
C VAL A 13 -0.11 10.62 9.08
N SER A 14 1.07 10.50 9.70
CA SER A 14 2.34 10.89 9.07
C SER A 14 2.63 10.06 7.81
N ALA A 15 2.32 8.76 7.80
CA ALA A 15 2.46 7.93 6.61
C ALA A 15 1.55 8.39 5.47
N ALA A 16 0.30 8.73 5.76
CA ALA A 16 -0.62 9.27 4.75
C ALA A 16 -0.16 10.64 4.21
N LEU A 17 0.36 11.52 5.08
CA LEU A 17 0.93 12.80 4.66
C LEU A 17 2.22 12.63 3.82
N MET A 18 3.04 11.63 4.14
CA MET A 18 4.18 11.26 3.29
C MET A 18 3.73 10.78 1.90
N ALA A 19 2.60 10.06 1.80
CA ALA A 19 2.05 9.69 0.50
C ALA A 19 1.56 10.91 -0.29
N VAL A 20 0.96 11.91 0.36
CA VAL A 20 0.61 13.20 -0.29
C VAL A 20 1.86 13.91 -0.82
N LEU A 21 2.91 13.99 0.00
CA LEU A 21 4.20 14.56 -0.41
C LEU A 21 4.79 13.80 -1.61
N SER A 22 4.73 12.47 -1.60
CA SER A 22 5.14 11.62 -2.71
C SER A 22 4.40 11.95 -4.01
N CYS A 23 3.07 12.11 -3.95
CA CYS A 23 2.28 12.51 -5.11
C CYS A 23 2.70 13.89 -5.64
N GLY A 24 3.00 14.85 -4.75
CA GLY A 24 3.51 16.18 -5.11
C GLY A 24 4.87 16.11 -5.81
N LEU A 25 5.81 15.33 -5.25
CA LEU A 25 7.12 15.12 -5.87
C LEU A 25 7.01 14.41 -7.23
N GLY A 26 6.12 13.42 -7.33
CA GLY A 26 5.83 12.74 -8.60
C GLY A 26 5.23 13.69 -9.64
N TYR A 27 4.28 14.54 -9.23
CA TYR A 27 3.68 15.57 -10.06
C TYR A 27 4.73 16.52 -10.64
N TRP A 28 5.58 17.10 -9.79
CA TRP A 28 6.66 17.97 -10.23
C TRP A 28 7.72 17.23 -11.04
N GLY A 29 8.02 15.98 -10.67
CA GLY A 29 8.94 15.14 -11.47
C GLY A 29 8.47 14.96 -12.91
N LEU A 30 7.18 14.69 -13.13
CA LEU A 30 6.60 14.55 -14.45
C LEU A 30 6.52 15.89 -15.21
N THR A 31 6.04 16.96 -14.55
CA THR A 31 5.89 18.27 -15.19
C THR A 31 7.22 18.94 -15.55
N LEU A 32 8.26 18.73 -14.74
CA LEU A 32 9.61 19.23 -14.97
C LEU A 32 10.49 18.25 -15.77
N SER A 33 9.93 17.09 -16.19
CA SER A 33 10.69 16.02 -16.87
C SER A 33 11.94 15.60 -16.08
N SER A 34 11.87 15.66 -14.74
CA SER A 34 12.99 15.34 -13.86
C SER A 34 12.90 13.93 -13.34
N PHE A 35 13.73 13.02 -13.89
CA PHE A 35 13.80 11.64 -13.44
C PHE A 35 14.16 11.51 -11.94
N SER A 36 15.12 12.29 -11.47
CA SER A 36 15.56 12.25 -10.06
C SER A 36 14.43 12.61 -9.09
N LEU A 37 13.64 13.64 -9.44
CA LEU A 37 12.52 14.08 -8.62
C LEU A 37 11.39 13.03 -8.61
N TYR A 38 11.14 12.40 -9.75
CA TYR A 38 10.18 11.30 -9.86
C TYR A 38 10.61 10.09 -9.02
N CYS A 39 11.90 9.72 -9.07
CA CYS A 39 12.47 8.67 -8.23
C CYS A 39 12.36 8.99 -6.74
N ALA A 40 12.60 10.24 -6.34
CA ALA A 40 12.42 10.67 -4.95
C ALA A 40 10.95 10.54 -4.51
N GLY A 41 10.00 10.90 -5.38
CA GLY A 41 8.58 10.70 -5.14
C GLY A 41 8.22 9.24 -4.93
N THR A 42 8.61 8.36 -5.85
CA THR A 42 8.32 6.91 -5.75
C THR A 42 8.99 6.28 -4.53
N GLY A 43 10.23 6.67 -4.19
CA GLY A 43 10.91 6.24 -2.99
C GLY A 43 10.16 6.64 -1.70
N THR A 44 9.68 7.89 -1.64
CA THR A 44 8.87 8.38 -0.51
C THR A 44 7.55 7.61 -0.39
N LEU A 45 6.92 7.27 -1.53
CA LEU A 45 5.70 6.44 -1.55
C LEU A 45 5.98 5.04 -0.98
N GLY A 46 7.12 4.43 -1.33
CA GLY A 46 7.53 3.14 -0.79
C GLY A 46 7.61 3.13 0.74
N ILE A 47 8.15 4.20 1.34
CA ILE A 47 8.18 4.37 2.80
C ILE A 47 6.76 4.42 3.36
N SER A 48 5.87 5.20 2.78
CA SER A 48 4.46 5.28 3.19
C SER A 48 3.75 3.92 3.11
N LEU A 49 3.98 3.15 2.04
CA LEU A 49 3.43 1.81 1.86
C LEU A 49 3.92 0.84 2.94
N ALA A 50 5.19 0.93 3.36
CA ALA A 50 5.71 0.11 4.45
C ALA A 50 4.96 0.34 5.77
N PHE A 51 4.57 1.58 6.07
CA PHE A 51 3.72 1.88 7.22
C PHE A 51 2.28 1.34 7.03
N SER A 52 1.75 1.39 5.82
CA SER A 52 0.40 0.90 5.52
C SER A 52 0.26 -0.61 5.75
N GLN A 53 1.32 -1.40 5.57
CA GLN A 53 1.30 -2.82 5.90
C GLN A 53 1.07 -3.10 7.40
N GLN A 54 1.34 -2.12 8.26
CA GLN A 54 1.10 -2.22 9.70
C GLN A 54 -0.40 -2.16 10.07
N PHE A 55 -1.28 -1.69 9.16
CA PHE A 55 -2.72 -1.61 9.45
C PHE A 55 -3.34 -2.96 9.80
N ARG A 56 -2.88 -4.05 9.18
CA ARG A 56 -3.38 -5.40 9.46
C ARG A 56 -3.13 -5.79 10.91
N PHE A 57 -1.93 -5.52 11.42
CA PHE A 57 -1.58 -5.80 12.82
C PHE A 57 -2.34 -4.88 13.78
N ALA A 58 -2.44 -3.58 13.45
CA ALA A 58 -3.20 -2.65 14.28
C ALA A 58 -4.67 -3.05 14.39
N ALA A 59 -5.30 -3.53 13.31
CA ALA A 59 -6.69 -3.96 13.32
C ALA A 59 -6.91 -5.20 14.20
N THR A 60 -6.02 -6.21 14.13
CA THR A 60 -6.15 -7.42 14.94
C THR A 60 -5.95 -7.16 16.43
N GLU A 61 -5.17 -6.15 16.82
CA GLU A 61 -4.94 -5.77 18.21
C GLU A 61 -6.09 -4.97 18.84
N THR A 62 -6.95 -4.35 18.02
CA THR A 62 -8.09 -3.55 18.49
C THR A 62 -9.34 -4.37 18.80
N VAL A 63 -9.39 -5.60 18.32
CA VAL A 63 -10.53 -6.53 18.46
C VAL A 63 -10.17 -7.73 19.35
N THR A 64 -11.19 -8.50 19.74
CA THR A 64 -10.95 -9.75 20.47
C THR A 64 -10.35 -10.82 19.55
N PRO A 65 -9.59 -11.80 20.08
CA PRO A 65 -9.00 -12.87 19.25
C PRO A 65 -10.02 -13.61 18.36
N LYS A 66 -11.26 -13.74 18.82
CA LYS A 66 -12.36 -14.35 18.04
C LYS A 66 -12.79 -13.51 16.83
N GLN A 67 -12.55 -12.20 16.86
CA GLN A 67 -12.95 -11.25 15.81
C GLN A 67 -11.77 -10.85 14.91
N ALA A 68 -10.56 -11.35 15.18
CA ALA A 68 -9.36 -10.98 14.44
C ALA A 68 -9.49 -11.32 12.93
N GLY A 69 -10.04 -12.49 12.58
CA GLY A 69 -10.32 -12.89 11.20
C GLY A 69 -11.27 -11.91 10.51
N SER A 70 -12.39 -11.58 11.15
CA SER A 70 -13.37 -10.63 10.59
C SER A 70 -12.79 -9.22 10.39
N ALA A 71 -11.92 -8.76 11.29
CA ALA A 71 -11.26 -7.47 11.16
C ALA A 71 -10.31 -7.44 9.95
N VAL A 72 -9.57 -8.52 9.72
CA VAL A 72 -8.71 -8.66 8.53
C VAL A 72 -9.54 -8.73 7.26
N SER A 73 -10.64 -9.51 7.25
CA SER A 73 -11.54 -9.59 6.09
C SER A 73 -12.14 -8.22 5.74
N LEU A 74 -12.51 -7.41 6.73
CA LEU A 74 -13.02 -6.06 6.51
C LEU A 74 -11.96 -5.13 5.89
N LEU A 75 -10.70 -5.25 6.31
CA LEU A 75 -9.58 -4.53 5.67
C LEU A 75 -9.36 -4.97 4.23
N LEU A 76 -9.50 -6.27 3.94
CA LEU A 76 -9.40 -6.79 2.57
C LEU A 76 -10.53 -6.27 1.68
N LEU A 77 -11.75 -6.10 2.21
CA LEU A 77 -12.83 -5.42 1.50
C LEU A 77 -12.47 -3.98 1.11
N GLY A 78 -11.81 -3.24 2.00
CA GLY A 78 -11.25 -1.92 1.67
C GLY A 78 -10.24 -1.99 0.51
N SER A 79 -9.42 -3.04 0.47
CA SER A 79 -8.46 -3.25 -0.62
C SER A 79 -9.16 -3.56 -1.95
N VAL A 80 -10.28 -4.28 -1.94
CA VAL A 80 -11.14 -4.50 -3.13
C VAL A 80 -11.69 -3.18 -3.64
N GLY A 81 -12.17 -2.29 -2.75
CA GLY A 81 -12.59 -0.93 -3.11
C GLY A 81 -11.45 -0.14 -3.80
N GLY A 82 -10.25 -0.20 -3.22
CA GLY A 82 -9.05 0.41 -3.81
C GLY A 82 -8.70 -0.16 -5.18
N ALA A 83 -8.88 -1.47 -5.39
CA ALA A 83 -8.65 -2.14 -6.67
C ALA A 83 -9.58 -1.67 -7.79
N ILE A 84 -10.75 -1.17 -7.44
CA ILE A 84 -11.70 -0.59 -8.41
C ILE A 84 -11.38 0.89 -8.64
N VAL A 85 -11.21 1.66 -7.56
CA VAL A 85 -11.01 3.11 -7.63
C VAL A 85 -9.67 3.49 -8.25
N GLY A 86 -8.57 2.77 -7.93
CA GLY A 86 -7.24 3.09 -8.41
C GLY A 86 -7.11 3.08 -9.94
N PRO A 87 -7.38 1.97 -10.62
CA PRO A 87 -7.34 1.90 -12.08
C PRO A 87 -8.33 2.83 -12.78
N GLU A 88 -9.54 3.02 -12.20
CA GLU A 88 -10.54 3.95 -12.72
C GLU A 88 -10.04 5.40 -12.68
N LEU A 89 -9.33 5.77 -11.61
CA LEU A 89 -8.73 7.09 -11.49
C LEU A 89 -7.69 7.34 -12.59
N VAL A 90 -6.86 6.33 -12.90
CA VAL A 90 -5.87 6.41 -14.00
C VAL A 90 -6.58 6.56 -15.34
N ALA A 91 -7.57 5.72 -15.63
CA ALA A 91 -8.31 5.77 -16.90
C ALA A 91 -9.02 7.11 -17.12
N ARG A 92 -9.63 7.67 -16.08
CA ARG A 92 -10.29 8.99 -16.17
C ARG A 92 -9.32 10.15 -16.26
N SER A 93 -8.14 10.04 -15.67
CA SER A 93 -7.13 11.10 -15.74
C SER A 93 -6.67 11.37 -17.16
N GLU A 94 -6.59 10.35 -18.02
CA GLU A 94 -6.28 10.47 -19.43
C GLU A 94 -7.37 11.25 -20.20
N GLN A 95 -8.65 10.99 -19.88
CA GLN A 95 -9.78 11.68 -20.51
C GLN A 95 -9.86 13.18 -20.14
N ILE A 96 -9.44 13.54 -18.91
CA ILE A 96 -9.50 14.94 -18.44
C ILE A 96 -8.30 15.75 -18.96
N ARG A 97 -7.16 15.12 -19.10
CA ARG A 97 -5.92 15.77 -19.56
C ARG A 97 -5.10 14.84 -20.48
N PRO A 98 -5.46 14.74 -21.77
CA PRO A 98 -4.76 13.86 -22.73
C PRO A 98 -3.26 14.14 -22.84
N GLU A 99 -2.87 15.42 -22.74
CA GLU A 99 -1.47 15.85 -22.81
C GLU A 99 -0.68 15.63 -21.51
N GLY A 100 -1.37 15.38 -20.39
CA GLY A 100 -0.76 15.29 -19.07
C GLY A 100 -0.49 13.86 -18.58
N GLY A 101 -0.91 12.83 -19.31
CA GLY A 101 -0.68 11.43 -18.94
C GLY A 101 -1.08 11.13 -17.47
N PHE A 102 -0.16 10.57 -16.70
CA PHE A 102 -0.37 10.20 -15.30
C PHE A 102 -0.49 11.37 -14.30
N VAL A 103 -0.31 12.61 -14.72
CA VAL A 103 -0.35 13.79 -13.83
C VAL A 103 -1.70 13.90 -13.12
N GLY A 104 -2.80 13.69 -13.85
CA GLY A 104 -4.15 13.69 -13.27
C GLY A 104 -4.36 12.58 -12.24
N ALA A 105 -3.81 11.40 -12.48
CA ALA A 105 -3.86 10.29 -11.55
C ALA A 105 -3.13 10.60 -10.23
N LEU A 106 -1.97 11.27 -10.29
CA LEU A 106 -1.24 11.68 -9.10
C LEU A 106 -2.01 12.71 -8.26
N VAL A 107 -2.70 13.65 -8.90
CA VAL A 107 -3.56 14.61 -8.21
C VAL A 107 -4.74 13.90 -7.52
N GLY A 108 -5.40 12.99 -8.23
CA GLY A 108 -6.49 12.20 -7.65
C GLY A 108 -6.02 11.32 -6.50
N ALA A 109 -4.84 10.68 -6.61
CA ALA A 109 -4.24 9.92 -5.54
C ALA A 109 -3.91 10.80 -4.33
N ALA A 110 -3.39 12.02 -4.54
CA ALA A 110 -3.14 12.98 -3.46
C ALA A 110 -4.43 13.33 -2.70
N VAL A 111 -5.53 13.57 -3.39
CA VAL A 111 -6.84 13.82 -2.77
C VAL A 111 -7.29 12.64 -1.91
N LEU A 112 -7.15 11.41 -2.42
CA LEU A 112 -7.49 10.20 -1.65
C LEU A 112 -6.59 10.04 -0.40
N PHE A 113 -5.29 10.35 -0.50
CA PHE A 113 -4.39 10.30 0.65
C PHE A 113 -4.68 11.41 1.68
N VAL A 114 -5.09 12.60 1.25
CA VAL A 114 -5.56 13.66 2.15
C VAL A 114 -6.82 13.21 2.88
N LEU A 115 -7.78 12.61 2.16
CA LEU A 115 -8.99 12.06 2.76
C LEU A 115 -8.64 10.94 3.76
N ALA A 116 -7.72 10.05 3.42
CA ALA A 116 -7.23 9.00 4.31
C ALA A 116 -6.56 9.60 5.56
N ALA A 117 -5.71 10.62 5.41
CA ALA A 117 -5.09 11.32 6.54
C ALA A 117 -6.15 11.96 7.46
N PHE A 118 -7.17 12.58 6.86
CA PHE A 118 -8.28 13.16 7.61
C PHE A 118 -9.07 12.09 8.38
N LEU A 119 -9.47 11.00 7.73
CA LEU A 119 -10.18 9.91 8.38
C LEU A 119 -9.35 9.27 9.51
N LEU A 120 -8.06 9.03 9.28
CA LEU A 120 -7.15 8.50 10.29
C LEU A 120 -6.95 9.49 11.45
N SER A 121 -7.02 10.80 11.19
CA SER A 121 -6.96 11.83 12.23
C SER A 121 -8.19 11.83 13.14
N GLN A 122 -9.35 11.39 12.65
CA GLN A 122 -10.56 11.26 13.44
C GLN A 122 -10.60 9.95 14.25
N LEU A 123 -9.76 8.97 13.90
CA LEU A 123 -9.74 7.69 14.60
C LEU A 123 -9.18 7.89 16.01
N SER A 124 -10.03 7.70 17.01
CA SER A 124 -9.60 7.58 18.40
C SER A 124 -9.02 6.16 18.61
N LEU A 125 -7.82 5.92 18.12
CA LEU A 125 -7.04 4.76 18.54
C LEU A 125 -6.73 4.99 20.01
N ARG A 126 -7.60 4.46 20.88
CA ARG A 126 -7.37 4.40 22.30
C ARG A 126 -6.08 3.60 22.47
N ASP A 127 -4.98 4.29 22.73
CA ASP A 127 -3.80 3.65 23.30
C ASP A 127 -4.31 2.97 24.58
N LYS A 128 -4.77 1.73 24.45
CA LYS A 128 -4.75 0.84 25.60
C LYS A 128 -3.28 0.79 25.95
N GLY A 129 -2.91 1.64 26.92
CA GLY A 129 -1.58 1.65 27.43
C GLY A 129 -1.14 0.20 27.51
N HIS A 130 -0.21 -0.18 26.67
CA HIS A 130 0.52 -1.40 26.88
C HIS A 130 1.02 -1.23 28.29
N THR A 131 0.40 -1.93 29.23
CA THR A 131 1.00 -2.14 30.53
C THR A 131 2.45 -2.48 30.23
N ALA A 132 3.32 -1.66 30.75
CA ALA A 132 4.76 -1.66 30.48
C ALA A 132 5.47 -2.98 30.87
N ASP A 133 4.71 -4.04 31.16
CA ASP A 133 5.19 -5.33 31.58
C ASP A 133 5.53 -6.33 30.48
N ALA A 134 5.18 -6.04 29.21
CA ALA A 134 5.82 -6.72 28.10
C ALA A 134 7.10 -5.94 27.75
N SER A 135 8.13 -6.04 28.58
CA SER A 135 9.49 -5.76 28.16
C SER A 135 9.67 -6.38 26.78
N PRO A 136 10.06 -5.63 25.75
CA PRO A 136 10.47 -6.28 24.52
C PRO A 136 11.67 -7.13 24.91
N GLN A 137 11.43 -8.44 25.08
CA GLN A 137 12.53 -9.35 25.01
C GLN A 137 13.17 -9.08 23.66
N THR A 138 14.28 -8.36 23.65
CA THR A 138 15.22 -8.38 22.55
C THR A 138 15.70 -9.83 22.47
N VAL A 139 14.90 -10.66 21.83
CA VAL A 139 15.31 -11.99 21.47
C VAL A 139 16.43 -11.74 20.49
N ASN A 140 17.67 -11.82 20.95
CA ASN A 140 18.83 -11.91 20.07
C ASN A 140 18.72 -13.23 19.33
N VAL A 141 17.90 -13.23 18.26
CA VAL A 141 17.78 -14.39 17.39
C VAL A 141 19.08 -14.46 16.62
N SER A 142 19.97 -15.33 17.07
CA SER A 142 21.15 -15.69 16.27
C SER A 142 20.62 -16.31 14.97
N LEU A 143 21.07 -15.80 13.83
CA LEU A 143 20.71 -16.31 12.52
C LEU A 143 20.95 -17.81 12.38
N SER A 144 21.95 -18.35 13.13
CA SER A 144 22.26 -19.77 13.17
C SER A 144 21.23 -20.62 13.92
N THR A 145 20.36 -20.01 14.73
CA THR A 145 19.33 -20.72 15.53
C THR A 145 17.99 -20.79 14.80
N ILE A 146 17.86 -20.15 13.62
CA ILE A 146 16.62 -20.13 12.85
C ILE A 146 16.41 -21.50 12.16
N PRO A 147 15.25 -22.16 12.38
CA PRO A 147 14.94 -23.44 11.73
C PRO A 147 15.01 -23.34 10.21
N PRO A 148 15.47 -24.36 9.48
CA PRO A 148 15.51 -24.36 8.01
C PRO A 148 14.16 -24.08 7.35
N LEU A 149 13.05 -24.48 8.00
CA LEU A 149 11.70 -24.21 7.55
C LEU A 149 11.40 -22.70 7.42
N VAL A 150 11.95 -21.88 8.33
CA VAL A 150 11.77 -20.42 8.29
C VAL A 150 12.53 -19.84 7.09
N TRP A 151 13.71 -20.33 6.79
CA TRP A 151 14.48 -19.92 5.61
C TRP A 151 13.76 -20.30 4.32
N LEU A 152 13.16 -21.49 4.26
CA LEU A 152 12.33 -21.92 3.13
C LEU A 152 11.11 -21.00 2.96
N ALA A 153 10.43 -20.66 4.05
CA ALA A 153 9.29 -19.74 4.02
C ALA A 153 9.69 -18.33 3.54
N ILE A 154 10.85 -17.83 3.99
CA ILE A 154 11.39 -16.55 3.52
C ILE A 154 11.70 -16.61 2.03
N ALA A 155 12.37 -17.67 1.56
CA ALA A 155 12.71 -17.84 0.15
C ALA A 155 11.45 -17.91 -0.73
N ALA A 156 10.45 -18.69 -0.31
CA ALA A 156 9.16 -18.77 -1.00
C ALA A 156 8.45 -17.41 -1.05
N GLY A 157 8.46 -16.66 0.06
CA GLY A 157 7.91 -15.30 0.13
C GLY A 157 8.62 -14.32 -0.81
N VAL A 158 9.95 -14.36 -0.86
CA VAL A 158 10.75 -13.53 -1.78
C VAL A 158 10.43 -13.84 -3.24
N VAL A 159 10.38 -15.12 -3.61
CA VAL A 159 10.05 -15.53 -4.98
C VAL A 159 8.62 -15.13 -5.33
N GLY A 160 7.65 -15.42 -4.47
CA GLY A 160 6.24 -15.09 -4.71
C GLY A 160 6.02 -13.58 -4.86
N GLN A 161 6.60 -12.79 -3.96
CA GLN A 161 6.51 -11.31 -4.03
C GLN A 161 7.25 -10.76 -5.26
N GLY A 162 8.40 -11.34 -5.62
CA GLY A 162 9.17 -10.96 -6.79
C GLY A 162 8.40 -11.20 -8.08
N VAL A 163 7.80 -12.38 -8.25
CA VAL A 163 6.97 -12.72 -9.42
C VAL A 163 5.74 -11.80 -9.49
N MET A 164 5.05 -11.59 -8.37
CA MET A 164 3.89 -10.69 -8.31
C MET A 164 4.27 -9.27 -8.75
N THR A 165 5.35 -8.72 -8.20
CA THR A 165 5.81 -7.37 -8.55
C THR A 165 6.21 -7.29 -10.03
N PHE A 166 6.91 -8.31 -10.53
CA PHE A 166 7.29 -8.38 -11.95
C PHE A 166 6.06 -8.36 -12.87
N VAL A 167 5.09 -9.23 -12.63
CA VAL A 167 3.87 -9.30 -13.43
C VAL A 167 3.09 -7.98 -13.38
N MET A 168 2.90 -7.43 -12.18
CA MET A 168 2.18 -6.16 -12.00
C MET A 168 2.86 -4.97 -12.68
N THR A 169 4.19 -5.00 -12.84
CA THR A 169 4.94 -3.93 -13.52
C THR A 169 5.04 -4.18 -15.02
N ALA A 170 5.31 -5.42 -15.43
CA ALA A 170 5.50 -5.77 -16.83
C ALA A 170 4.21 -5.71 -17.64
N THR A 171 3.07 -6.10 -17.06
CA THR A 171 1.78 -6.15 -17.79
C THR A 171 1.35 -4.77 -18.32
N PRO A 172 1.29 -3.69 -17.53
CA PRO A 172 0.92 -2.37 -18.03
C PRO A 172 1.89 -1.85 -19.12
N VAL A 173 3.18 -2.09 -18.92
CA VAL A 173 4.21 -1.68 -19.91
C VAL A 173 4.03 -2.44 -21.22
N SER A 174 3.87 -3.75 -21.16
CA SER A 174 3.67 -4.59 -22.35
C SER A 174 2.37 -4.24 -23.08
N MET A 175 1.28 -4.04 -22.40
CA MET A 175 -0.01 -3.73 -23.00
C MET A 175 -0.04 -2.33 -23.60
N HIS A 176 0.34 -1.31 -22.85
CA HIS A 176 0.21 0.07 -23.29
C HIS A 176 1.33 0.50 -24.23
N VAL A 177 2.60 0.22 -23.86
CA VAL A 177 3.76 0.71 -24.63
C VAL A 177 4.07 -0.18 -25.82
N MET A 178 4.00 -1.53 -25.66
CA MET A 178 4.41 -2.45 -26.73
C MET A 178 3.25 -2.84 -27.65
N ALA A 179 2.07 -3.11 -27.08
CA ALA A 179 0.91 -3.57 -27.84
C ALA A 179 -0.08 -2.46 -28.22
N GLY A 180 0.13 -1.21 -27.74
CA GLY A 180 -0.70 -0.05 -28.09
C GLY A 180 -2.12 -0.06 -27.53
N HIS A 181 -2.40 -0.87 -26.50
CA HIS A 181 -3.70 -0.85 -25.85
C HIS A 181 -3.94 0.46 -25.09
N SER A 182 -5.20 0.85 -24.96
CA SER A 182 -5.57 2.04 -24.18
C SER A 182 -5.20 1.89 -22.70
N LEU A 183 -5.02 3.01 -22.00
CA LEU A 183 -4.84 2.99 -20.54
C LEU A 183 -6.08 2.40 -19.83
N GLY A 184 -7.27 2.58 -20.40
CA GLY A 184 -8.50 1.98 -19.91
C GLY A 184 -8.48 0.46 -19.94
N ASP A 185 -8.06 -0.15 -21.05
CA ASP A 185 -7.92 -1.61 -21.19
C ASP A 185 -6.88 -2.15 -20.22
N THR A 186 -5.74 -1.48 -20.15
CA THR A 186 -4.65 -1.82 -19.21
C THR A 186 -5.12 -1.74 -17.76
N ALA A 187 -5.84 -0.69 -17.40
CA ALA A 187 -6.45 -0.53 -16.08
C ALA A 187 -7.47 -1.64 -15.78
N GLY A 188 -8.23 -2.08 -16.78
CA GLY A 188 -9.16 -3.21 -16.69
C GLY A 188 -8.47 -4.52 -16.30
N VAL A 189 -7.34 -4.83 -16.94
CA VAL A 189 -6.56 -6.04 -16.65
C VAL A 189 -5.96 -5.98 -15.24
N VAL A 190 -5.37 -4.85 -14.85
CA VAL A 190 -4.83 -4.67 -13.50
C VAL A 190 -5.94 -4.82 -12.45
N ARG A 191 -7.11 -4.23 -12.68
CA ARG A 191 -8.28 -4.38 -11.81
C ARG A 191 -8.71 -5.84 -11.67
N ALA A 192 -8.83 -6.58 -12.78
CA ALA A 192 -9.20 -7.99 -12.76
C ALA A 192 -8.19 -8.83 -11.98
N HIS A 193 -6.89 -8.58 -12.18
CA HIS A 193 -5.82 -9.26 -11.44
C HIS A 193 -5.92 -9.00 -9.93
N VAL A 194 -6.07 -7.75 -9.51
CA VAL A 194 -6.15 -7.41 -8.09
C VAL A 194 -7.42 -7.97 -7.46
N LEU A 195 -8.55 -7.95 -8.16
CA LEU A 195 -9.78 -8.59 -7.69
C LEU A 195 -9.61 -10.10 -7.52
N ALA A 196 -9.00 -10.78 -8.50
CA ALA A 196 -8.72 -12.21 -8.42
C ALA A 196 -7.78 -12.58 -7.26
N MET A 197 -6.92 -11.65 -6.83
CA MET A 197 -6.04 -11.85 -5.68
C MET A 197 -6.77 -11.72 -4.34
N TYR A 198 -7.72 -10.77 -4.22
CA TYR A 198 -8.39 -10.49 -2.96
C TYR A 198 -9.69 -11.28 -2.75
N LEU A 199 -10.47 -11.56 -3.81
CA LEU A 199 -11.75 -12.26 -3.69
C LEU A 199 -11.63 -13.65 -3.04
N PRO A 200 -10.68 -14.50 -3.41
CA PRO A 200 -10.53 -15.81 -2.77
C PRO A 200 -10.17 -15.71 -1.28
N SER A 201 -9.40 -14.68 -0.88
CA SER A 201 -9.02 -14.49 0.50
C SER A 201 -10.17 -14.04 1.41
N LEU A 202 -11.23 -13.45 0.85
CA LEU A 202 -12.45 -13.12 1.59
C LEU A 202 -13.28 -14.37 1.92
N VAL A 203 -13.19 -15.41 1.08
CA VAL A 203 -13.95 -16.66 1.26
C VAL A 203 -13.20 -17.64 2.17
N SER A 204 -11.87 -17.58 2.19
CA SER A 204 -11.02 -18.50 2.97
C SER A 204 -10.74 -18.03 4.40
N GLY A 205 -11.09 -16.83 4.78
CA GLY A 205 -10.95 -16.24 6.13
C GLY A 205 -12.27 -16.20 6.83
#